data_3e7b3f0987267bc6eb6bd321e38b4d66
#
_entry.id   3e7b3f0987267bc6eb6bd321e38b4d66
#
_cell.length_a   1.000
_cell.length_b   1.000
_cell.length_c   1.000
_cell.angle_alpha   90.00
_cell.angle_beta   90.00
_cell.angle_gamma   90.00
#
_symmetry.space_group_name_H-M   'P 1'
#
loop_
_entity.id
_entity.type
_entity.pdbx_description
1 polymer ?
#
loop_
_entity_poly.entity_id
_entity_poly.type
_entity_poly.pdbx_seq_one_letter_code
_entity_poly.pdbx_strand_id
1 'polypeptide(L)'
;GDKAVYGEKLTMSNIESLANLWNPFTTDPGTERSADYYLSLHDYESDAAREAMQSVWSKLFNVIVQANVIIKHVEENKDVFDSEAARSVILGEAYAIRAYCQLDVLRLFGQVPQKATIQVRLPYSETTAFDEKPTYYAFEDYVSKLKYDLNQAESLLKDNDPIFEYTFSQLNFPTSNLLDDSYLYYRQARFNYWAVKALQARTYLYLGEKELAYGAAMAVISAKGSDGNPVMTLSGASDIVGQGYKACPNECLLYLSKYDIKSVANILIGGNDVRANSTRLYITATQLADLFKGQETDSHNRYRYVWNRNVKDAANKSCAAILKYYFADNASNQMLYYQIIP
;
A
#
# COMPACT_ATOMS: atom_id res chain seq x y z
N GLY A 1 2.58 6.47 20.95
CA GLY A 1 2.82 5.20 20.28
C GLY A 1 3.25 5.41 18.84
N ASP A 2 4.19 4.62 18.41
CA ASP A 2 4.77 4.72 17.08
C ASP A 2 3.75 4.45 15.99
N LYS A 3 3.55 5.43 15.11
CA LYS A 3 2.62 5.31 13.99
C LYS A 3 3.19 4.36 12.95
N ALA A 4 2.36 3.45 12.44
CA ALA A 4 2.77 2.48 11.44
C ALA A 4 3.21 3.15 10.14
N VAL A 5 4.26 2.64 9.50
CA VAL A 5 4.69 3.13 8.19
C VAL A 5 3.62 2.87 7.14
N TYR A 6 3.14 1.64 7.04
CA TYR A 6 1.95 1.29 6.27
C TYR A 6 0.73 1.28 7.19
N GLY A 7 -0.34 1.94 6.76
CA GLY A 7 -1.55 2.14 7.55
C GLY A 7 -1.74 3.56 8.07
N GLU A 8 -0.73 4.42 7.96
CA GLU A 8 -0.83 5.85 8.23
C GLU A 8 0.10 6.66 7.32
N LYS A 9 1.41 6.65 7.58
CA LYS A 9 2.36 7.57 6.92
C LYS A 9 2.44 7.40 5.41
N LEU A 10 2.59 6.18 4.91
CA LEU A 10 2.64 5.86 3.48
C LEU A 10 1.30 5.38 2.91
N THR A 11 0.20 5.66 3.58
CA THR A 11 -1.13 5.21 3.15
C THR A 11 -2.14 6.36 3.06
N MET A 12 -2.16 7.29 4.01
CA MET A 12 -3.20 8.32 4.05
C MET A 12 -2.75 9.67 4.62
N SER A 13 -1.51 9.82 5.06
CA SER A 13 -1.02 11.08 5.62
C SER A 13 0.21 11.61 4.89
N ASN A 14 1.41 11.39 5.40
CA ASN A 14 2.61 12.04 4.89
C ASN A 14 2.85 11.87 3.38
N ILE A 15 2.63 10.67 2.84
CA ILE A 15 2.83 10.42 1.40
C ILE A 15 1.84 11.18 0.53
N GLU A 16 0.59 11.28 0.95
CA GLU A 16 -0.44 11.97 0.18
C GLU A 16 -0.32 13.49 0.31
N SER A 17 0.13 13.98 1.48
CA SER A 17 0.48 15.39 1.68
C SER A 17 1.67 15.78 0.81
N LEU A 18 2.72 14.96 0.77
CA LEU A 18 3.88 15.15 -0.11
C LEU A 18 3.49 15.16 -1.60
N ALA A 19 2.52 14.35 -1.98
CA ALA A 19 1.98 14.30 -3.35
C ALA A 19 0.96 15.40 -3.67
N ASN A 20 0.71 16.33 -2.73
CA ASN A 20 -0.30 17.40 -2.84
C ASN A 20 -1.73 16.90 -3.13
N LEU A 21 -2.06 15.71 -2.63
CA LEU A 21 -3.42 15.16 -2.74
C LEU A 21 -4.38 15.77 -1.72
N TRP A 22 -3.86 16.38 -0.65
CA TRP A 22 -4.63 17.03 0.40
C TRP A 22 -4.29 18.51 0.53
N ASN A 23 -5.29 19.31 0.88
CA ASN A 23 -5.04 20.68 1.27
C ASN A 23 -4.59 20.73 2.74
N PRO A 24 -3.42 21.26 3.02
CA PRO A 24 -2.97 21.43 4.40
C PRO A 24 -3.82 22.48 5.09
N PHE A 25 -4.04 22.32 6.38
CA PHE A 25 -4.65 23.35 7.22
C PHE A 25 -3.75 24.58 7.25
N THR A 26 -4.19 25.64 6.63
CA THR A 26 -3.45 26.93 6.60
C THR A 26 -3.91 27.90 7.69
N THR A 27 -4.98 27.59 8.45
CA THR A 27 -5.75 28.62 9.18
C THR A 27 -5.96 28.36 10.66
N ASP A 28 -5.27 27.41 11.28
CA ASP A 28 -5.29 27.32 12.74
C ASP A 28 -4.07 28.06 13.34
N PRO A 29 -4.27 29.30 13.86
CA PRO A 29 -3.17 30.10 14.34
C PRO A 29 -2.56 29.63 15.68
N GLY A 30 -3.04 28.54 16.25
CA GLY A 30 -2.64 28.04 17.57
C GLY A 30 -2.01 26.65 17.58
N THR A 31 -2.00 25.91 16.51
CA THR A 31 -1.38 24.58 16.45
C THR A 31 0.00 24.63 15.82
N GLU A 32 0.97 23.97 16.43
CA GLU A 32 2.23 23.65 15.78
C GLU A 32 1.93 23.02 14.43
N ARG A 33 2.53 23.56 13.38
CA ARG A 33 2.32 23.08 12.03
C ARG A 33 2.81 21.64 11.93
N SER A 34 1.93 20.74 11.49
CA SER A 34 2.23 19.30 11.41
C SER A 34 3.23 18.98 10.30
N ALA A 35 3.82 17.80 10.36
CA ALA A 35 4.67 17.30 9.27
C ALA A 35 3.93 17.31 7.92
N ASP A 36 2.62 17.01 7.90
CA ASP A 36 1.80 17.03 6.67
C ASP A 36 1.74 18.44 6.04
N TYR A 37 1.68 19.48 6.88
CA TYR A 37 1.74 20.87 6.40
C TYR A 37 3.07 21.15 5.68
N TYR A 38 4.21 20.87 6.32
CA TYR A 38 5.52 21.13 5.72
C TYR A 38 5.82 20.26 4.50
N LEU A 39 5.43 18.99 4.54
CA LEU A 39 5.58 18.09 3.40
C LEU A 39 4.75 18.54 2.18
N SER A 40 3.54 19.10 2.40
CA SER A 40 2.73 19.65 1.31
C SER A 40 3.33 20.90 0.68
N LEU A 41 4.16 21.65 1.42
CA LEU A 41 4.92 22.79 0.92
C LEU A 41 6.30 22.40 0.37
N HIS A 42 6.68 21.11 0.45
CA HIS A 42 8.01 20.61 0.14
C HIS A 42 9.11 21.31 0.96
N ASP A 43 8.76 21.75 2.17
CA ASP A 43 9.70 22.30 3.14
C ASP A 43 10.33 21.18 3.98
N TYR A 44 11.44 20.65 3.48
CA TYR A 44 12.18 19.55 4.11
C TYR A 44 13.14 20.01 5.22
N GLU A 45 13.27 21.31 5.43
CA GLU A 45 14.17 21.88 6.46
C GLU A 45 13.51 21.98 7.83
N SER A 46 12.17 21.92 7.90
CA SER A 46 11.45 21.93 9.18
C SER A 46 11.72 20.66 9.98
N ASP A 47 11.81 20.79 11.31
CA ASP A 47 12.05 19.65 12.21
C ASP A 47 10.95 18.60 12.07
N ALA A 48 9.69 19.02 11.97
CA ALA A 48 8.56 18.10 11.81
C ALA A 48 8.65 17.27 10.51
N ALA A 49 9.05 17.85 9.39
CA ALA A 49 9.25 17.10 8.15
C ALA A 49 10.46 16.16 8.26
N ARG A 50 11.59 16.62 8.85
CA ARG A 50 12.78 15.78 9.07
C ARG A 50 12.48 14.57 9.94
N GLU A 51 11.77 14.76 11.06
CA GLU A 51 11.37 13.66 11.94
C GLU A 51 10.43 12.67 11.23
N ALA A 52 9.49 13.17 10.42
CA ALA A 52 8.61 12.31 9.64
C ALA A 52 9.37 11.46 8.62
N MET A 53 10.29 12.08 7.87
CA MET A 53 11.15 11.40 6.90
C MET A 53 12.08 10.39 7.57
N GLN A 54 12.72 10.75 8.69
CA GLN A 54 13.57 9.86 9.47
C GLN A 54 12.78 8.65 10.00
N SER A 55 11.56 8.89 10.48
CA SER A 55 10.69 7.83 10.98
C SER A 55 10.28 6.86 9.86
N VAL A 56 9.95 7.38 8.67
CA VAL A 56 9.63 6.52 7.50
C VAL A 56 10.85 5.68 7.11
N TRP A 57 12.01 6.29 6.98
CA TRP A 57 13.27 5.62 6.68
C TRP A 57 13.55 4.48 7.66
N SER A 58 13.60 4.79 8.96
CA SER A 58 13.92 3.81 10.00
C SER A 58 12.96 2.63 10.01
N LYS A 59 11.66 2.88 9.80
CA LYS A 59 10.65 1.81 9.78
C LYS A 59 10.73 0.95 8.52
N LEU A 60 11.01 1.53 7.35
CA LEU A 60 11.23 0.76 6.12
C LEU A 60 12.44 -0.18 6.29
N PHE A 61 13.57 0.34 6.81
CA PHE A 61 14.75 -0.48 7.02
C PHE A 61 14.55 -1.54 8.10
N ASN A 62 13.73 -1.29 9.12
CA ASN A 62 13.37 -2.32 10.09
C ASN A 62 12.64 -3.50 9.39
N VAL A 63 11.66 -3.22 8.53
CA VAL A 63 10.95 -4.26 7.77
C VAL A 63 11.91 -4.99 6.82
N ILE A 64 12.79 -4.27 6.14
CA ILE A 64 13.81 -4.84 5.24
C ILE A 64 14.72 -5.82 5.98
N VAL A 65 15.20 -5.45 7.17
CA VAL A 65 16.05 -6.35 7.99
C VAL A 65 15.28 -7.60 8.41
N GLN A 66 14.01 -7.49 8.79
CA GLN A 66 13.18 -8.66 9.11
C GLN A 66 13.04 -9.59 7.89
N ALA A 67 12.81 -9.02 6.70
CA ALA A 67 12.77 -9.82 5.47
C ALA A 67 14.12 -10.51 5.19
N ASN A 68 15.24 -9.82 5.39
CA ASN A 68 16.59 -10.40 5.23
C ASN A 68 16.81 -11.57 6.18
N VAL A 69 16.38 -11.42 7.45
CA VAL A 69 16.48 -12.50 8.46
C VAL A 69 15.68 -13.72 8.01
N ILE A 70 14.45 -13.52 7.50
CA ILE A 70 13.63 -14.62 6.99
C ILE A 70 14.32 -15.28 5.80
N ILE A 71 14.78 -14.53 4.81
CA ILE A 71 15.48 -15.07 3.63
C ILE A 71 16.64 -15.96 4.07
N LYS A 72 17.52 -15.42 4.92
CA LYS A 72 18.69 -16.16 5.42
C LYS A 72 18.31 -17.46 6.13
N HIS A 73 17.38 -17.39 7.08
CA HIS A 73 17.02 -18.56 7.87
C HIS A 73 16.27 -19.63 7.07
N VAL A 74 15.45 -19.24 6.10
CA VAL A 74 14.74 -20.18 5.21
C VAL A 74 15.73 -20.89 4.27
N GLU A 75 16.77 -20.20 3.82
CA GLU A 75 17.81 -20.78 2.97
C GLU A 75 18.75 -21.72 3.77
N GLU A 76 19.07 -21.37 5.02
CA GLU A 76 19.96 -22.14 5.88
C GLU A 76 19.28 -23.38 6.51
N ASN A 77 17.95 -23.36 6.70
CA ASN A 77 17.22 -24.38 7.47
C ASN A 77 16.10 -25.02 6.63
N LYS A 78 16.45 -25.62 5.51
CA LYS A 78 15.48 -26.23 4.58
C LYS A 78 14.68 -27.39 5.21
N ASP A 79 15.27 -28.13 6.12
CA ASP A 79 14.70 -29.33 6.70
C ASP A 79 13.64 -29.07 7.78
N VAL A 80 13.38 -27.79 8.15
CA VAL A 80 12.35 -27.45 9.15
C VAL A 80 10.96 -27.27 8.55
N PHE A 81 10.82 -27.31 7.22
CA PHE A 81 9.57 -27.11 6.53
C PHE A 81 8.90 -28.42 6.16
N ASP A 82 7.61 -28.55 6.46
CA ASP A 82 6.82 -29.73 6.13
C ASP A 82 6.65 -29.94 4.62
N SER A 83 6.73 -28.84 3.84
CA SER A 83 6.64 -28.90 2.38
C SER A 83 7.55 -27.88 1.70
N GLU A 84 8.03 -28.23 0.51
CA GLU A 84 8.78 -27.30 -0.37
C GLU A 84 7.89 -26.13 -0.82
N ALA A 85 6.60 -26.34 -0.98
CA ALA A 85 5.65 -25.29 -1.33
C ALA A 85 5.57 -24.25 -0.22
N ALA A 86 5.41 -24.66 1.05
CA ALA A 86 5.40 -23.72 2.19
C ALA A 86 6.71 -22.95 2.29
N ARG A 87 7.86 -23.62 2.16
CA ARG A 87 9.18 -22.98 2.14
C ARG A 87 9.29 -21.95 1.04
N SER A 88 8.90 -22.32 -0.17
CA SER A 88 8.97 -21.44 -1.35
C SER A 88 8.03 -20.22 -1.22
N VAL A 89 6.84 -20.42 -0.68
CA VAL A 89 5.90 -19.32 -0.41
C VAL A 89 6.48 -18.35 0.61
N ILE A 90 7.02 -18.83 1.73
CA ILE A 90 7.62 -17.98 2.77
C ILE A 90 8.80 -17.18 2.22
N LEU A 91 9.66 -17.84 1.46
CA LEU A 91 10.83 -17.20 0.85
C LEU A 91 10.41 -16.18 -0.21
N GLY A 92 9.46 -16.52 -1.07
CA GLY A 92 8.90 -15.62 -2.08
C GLY A 92 8.25 -14.37 -1.48
N GLU A 93 7.51 -14.53 -0.39
CA GLU A 93 6.94 -13.41 0.37
C GLU A 93 8.02 -12.50 0.96
N ALA A 94 9.09 -13.07 1.51
CA ALA A 94 10.17 -12.28 2.09
C ALA A 94 10.92 -11.45 1.03
N TYR A 95 11.19 -12.03 -0.15
CA TYR A 95 11.74 -11.28 -1.28
C TYR A 95 10.78 -10.17 -1.76
N ALA A 96 9.48 -10.45 -1.85
CA ALA A 96 8.48 -9.47 -2.23
C ALA A 96 8.38 -8.30 -1.22
N ILE A 97 8.41 -8.58 0.08
CA ILE A 97 8.40 -7.57 1.14
C ILE A 97 9.65 -6.68 1.05
N ARG A 98 10.84 -7.29 0.87
CA ARG A 98 12.07 -6.54 0.69
C ARG A 98 11.99 -5.63 -0.53
N ALA A 99 11.59 -6.16 -1.67
CA ALA A 99 11.42 -5.39 -2.91
C ALA A 99 10.40 -4.26 -2.75
N TYR A 100 9.28 -4.50 -2.09
CA TYR A 100 8.25 -3.50 -1.84
C TYR A 100 8.79 -2.32 -1.03
N CYS A 101 9.46 -2.61 0.09
CA CYS A 101 10.08 -1.58 0.94
C CYS A 101 11.23 -0.85 0.22
N GLN A 102 12.08 -1.57 -0.51
CA GLN A 102 13.19 -0.97 -1.27
C GLN A 102 12.69 -0.10 -2.43
N LEU A 103 11.55 -0.44 -3.05
CA LEU A 103 10.91 0.43 -4.03
C LEU A 103 10.45 1.76 -3.38
N ASP A 104 9.89 1.70 -2.18
CA ASP A 104 9.48 2.91 -1.47
C ASP A 104 10.70 3.74 -1.02
N VAL A 105 11.80 3.11 -0.60
CA VAL A 105 13.08 3.80 -0.36
C VAL A 105 13.55 4.52 -1.62
N LEU A 106 13.52 3.85 -2.78
CA LEU A 106 13.91 4.44 -4.05
C LEU A 106 13.03 5.63 -4.44
N ARG A 107 11.71 5.50 -4.30
CA ARG A 107 10.75 6.54 -4.68
C ARG A 107 10.79 7.77 -3.79
N LEU A 108 11.05 7.60 -2.50
CA LEU A 108 11.01 8.68 -1.51
C LEU A 108 12.37 9.37 -1.31
N PHE A 109 13.46 8.62 -1.42
CA PHE A 109 14.80 9.11 -1.07
C PHE A 109 15.79 9.02 -2.24
N GLY A 110 15.39 8.43 -3.35
CA GLY A 110 16.22 8.25 -4.53
C GLY A 110 16.06 9.35 -5.57
N GLN A 111 16.59 9.07 -6.73
CA GLN A 111 16.50 9.95 -7.89
C GLN A 111 15.31 9.60 -8.78
N VAL A 112 14.79 10.60 -9.50
CA VAL A 112 13.77 10.35 -10.53
C VAL A 112 14.42 9.64 -11.72
N PRO A 113 13.97 8.44 -12.11
CA PRO A 113 14.71 7.59 -13.05
C PRO A 113 15.06 8.24 -14.39
N GLN A 114 14.13 9.01 -14.96
CA GLN A 114 14.23 9.51 -16.34
C GLN A 114 14.68 10.98 -16.44
N LYS A 115 14.76 11.69 -15.34
CA LYS A 115 15.03 13.13 -15.29
C LYS A 115 15.99 13.53 -14.17
N ALA A 116 16.82 12.59 -13.72
CA ALA A 116 17.74 12.87 -12.63
C ALA A 116 18.81 13.87 -13.04
N THR A 117 18.81 15.02 -12.38
CA THR A 117 19.91 16.00 -12.43
C THR A 117 20.95 15.75 -11.35
N ILE A 118 20.58 15.00 -10.33
CA ILE A 118 21.42 14.60 -9.19
C ILE A 118 21.41 13.09 -9.11
N GLN A 119 22.59 12.48 -9.01
CA GLN A 119 22.72 11.05 -8.79
C GLN A 119 22.81 10.75 -7.30
N VAL A 120 21.96 9.84 -6.83
CA VAL A 120 21.88 9.44 -5.43
C VAL A 120 22.35 7.99 -5.29
N ARG A 121 23.14 7.73 -4.26
CA ARG A 121 23.48 6.36 -3.85
C ARG A 121 22.58 5.98 -2.67
N LEU A 122 21.93 4.84 -2.77
CA LEU A 122 21.04 4.32 -1.74
C LEU A 122 21.51 2.96 -1.21
N PRO A 123 21.24 2.64 0.06
CA PRO A 123 21.55 1.34 0.61
C PRO A 123 20.49 0.31 0.16
N TYR A 124 20.90 -0.66 -0.66
CA TYR A 124 20.11 -1.87 -0.84
C TYR A 124 20.53 -2.84 0.25
N SER A 125 19.76 -2.91 1.32
CA SER A 125 20.16 -3.67 2.50
C SER A 125 19.81 -5.15 2.34
N GLU A 126 20.84 -5.97 2.46
CA GLU A 126 20.75 -7.43 2.57
C GLU A 126 21.33 -7.89 3.94
N THR A 127 21.60 -6.95 4.84
CA THR A 127 22.18 -7.20 6.16
C THR A 127 21.13 -7.79 7.11
N THR A 128 21.58 -8.63 8.05
CA THR A 128 20.72 -9.31 9.04
C THR A 128 20.98 -8.86 10.47
N ALA A 129 22.10 -8.21 10.72
CA ALA A 129 22.49 -7.71 12.04
C ALA A 129 22.27 -6.19 12.15
N PHE A 130 21.95 -5.73 13.34
CA PHE A 130 21.64 -4.32 13.62
C PHE A 130 22.86 -3.39 13.44
N ASP A 131 24.06 -3.89 13.72
CA ASP A 131 25.32 -3.17 13.66
C ASP A 131 26.01 -3.29 12.28
N GLU A 132 25.46 -4.09 11.40
CA GLU A 132 25.98 -4.27 10.05
C GLU A 132 25.55 -3.11 9.15
N LYS A 133 26.52 -2.49 8.48
CA LYS A 133 26.26 -1.38 7.57
C LYS A 133 25.92 -1.88 6.18
N PRO A 134 24.75 -1.49 5.61
CA PRO A 134 24.40 -1.88 4.26
C PRO A 134 25.31 -1.22 3.24
N THR A 135 25.50 -1.89 2.10
CA THR A 135 26.24 -1.32 0.96
C THR A 135 25.35 -0.32 0.21
N TYR A 136 25.95 0.83 -0.14
CA TYR A 136 25.31 1.88 -0.94
C TYR A 136 25.60 1.67 -2.42
N TYR A 137 24.55 1.58 -3.21
CA TYR A 137 24.62 1.34 -4.64
C TYR A 137 24.28 2.58 -5.46
N ALA A 138 24.88 2.72 -6.65
CA ALA A 138 24.40 3.64 -7.66
C ALA A 138 23.03 3.18 -8.19
N PHE A 139 22.31 4.05 -8.88
CA PHE A 139 20.94 3.82 -9.31
C PHE A 139 20.77 2.49 -10.09
N GLU A 140 21.63 2.23 -11.08
CA GLU A 140 21.51 1.05 -11.94
C GLU A 140 21.74 -0.27 -11.15
N ASP A 141 22.72 -0.27 -10.26
CA ASP A 141 23.00 -1.44 -9.41
C ASP A 141 21.86 -1.67 -8.39
N TYR A 142 21.32 -0.58 -7.83
CA TYR A 142 20.18 -0.64 -6.94
C TYR A 142 18.95 -1.22 -7.65
N VAL A 143 18.64 -0.72 -8.83
CA VAL A 143 17.52 -1.22 -9.67
C VAL A 143 17.72 -2.68 -10.06
N SER A 144 18.95 -3.09 -10.36
CA SER A 144 19.27 -4.48 -10.67
C SER A 144 18.96 -5.41 -9.49
N LYS A 145 19.29 -5.01 -8.27
CA LYS A 145 18.96 -5.75 -7.05
C LYS A 145 17.45 -5.79 -6.79
N LEU A 146 16.77 -4.67 -6.99
CA LEU A 146 15.31 -4.61 -6.87
C LEU A 146 14.60 -5.57 -7.83
N LYS A 147 15.03 -5.59 -9.09
CA LYS A 147 14.51 -6.52 -10.09
C LYS A 147 14.84 -7.97 -9.76
N TYR A 148 16.03 -8.23 -9.22
CA TYR A 148 16.40 -9.56 -8.76
C TYR A 148 15.41 -10.07 -7.70
N ASP A 149 15.12 -9.29 -6.68
CA ASP A 149 14.17 -9.67 -5.63
C ASP A 149 12.76 -9.93 -6.18
N LEU A 150 12.29 -9.07 -7.08
CA LEU A 150 10.99 -9.28 -7.74
C LEU A 150 10.94 -10.57 -8.56
N ASN A 151 12.02 -10.90 -9.25
CA ASN A 151 12.12 -12.14 -10.03
C ASN A 151 12.22 -13.38 -9.14
N GLN A 152 12.94 -13.28 -8.00
CA GLN A 152 12.97 -14.36 -7.01
C GLN A 152 11.58 -14.61 -6.42
N ALA A 153 10.88 -13.54 -6.01
CA ALA A 153 9.53 -13.65 -5.50
C ALA A 153 8.57 -14.28 -6.53
N GLU A 154 8.62 -13.83 -7.77
CA GLU A 154 7.80 -14.39 -8.86
C GLU A 154 8.09 -15.88 -9.07
N SER A 155 9.36 -16.26 -9.20
CA SER A 155 9.76 -17.64 -9.46
C SER A 155 9.36 -18.59 -8.34
N LEU A 156 9.54 -18.17 -7.09
CA LEU A 156 9.21 -18.97 -5.91
C LEU A 156 7.70 -19.16 -5.72
N LEU A 157 6.90 -18.15 -6.05
CA LEU A 157 5.45 -18.21 -5.89
C LEU A 157 4.75 -18.88 -7.06
N LYS A 158 5.30 -18.82 -8.27
CA LYS A 158 4.63 -19.23 -9.51
C LYS A 158 4.02 -20.63 -9.48
N ASP A 159 4.76 -21.60 -8.94
CA ASP A 159 4.35 -23.00 -8.93
C ASP A 159 3.98 -23.51 -7.52
N ASN A 160 4.03 -22.65 -6.51
CA ASN A 160 3.86 -23.02 -5.11
C ASN A 160 2.74 -22.27 -4.39
N ASP A 161 2.24 -21.17 -4.97
CA ASP A 161 1.19 -20.40 -4.33
C ASP A 161 -0.18 -21.08 -4.54
N PRO A 162 -0.93 -21.40 -3.48
CA PRO A 162 -2.21 -22.08 -3.59
C PRO A 162 -3.30 -21.29 -4.33
N ILE A 163 -3.08 -20.02 -4.66
CA ILE A 163 -4.01 -19.21 -5.46
C ILE A 163 -4.21 -19.73 -6.89
N PHE A 164 -3.35 -20.63 -7.37
CA PHE A 164 -3.53 -21.28 -8.68
C PHE A 164 -4.54 -22.44 -8.62
N GLU A 165 -4.71 -23.06 -7.44
CA GLU A 165 -5.63 -24.18 -7.20
C GLU A 165 -6.93 -23.76 -6.52
N TYR A 166 -6.89 -22.69 -5.73
CA TYR A 166 -8.01 -22.20 -4.95
C TYR A 166 -8.27 -20.73 -5.18
N THR A 167 -9.52 -20.31 -5.10
CA THR A 167 -9.90 -18.89 -5.17
C THR A 167 -9.49 -18.14 -3.89
N PHE A 168 -9.37 -16.82 -3.97
CA PHE A 168 -9.15 -15.99 -2.78
C PHE A 168 -10.25 -16.18 -1.73
N SER A 169 -11.51 -16.38 -2.16
CA SER A 169 -12.61 -16.63 -1.24
C SER A 169 -12.41 -17.92 -0.44
N GLN A 170 -12.02 -19.00 -1.10
CA GLN A 170 -11.74 -20.27 -0.43
C GLN A 170 -10.55 -20.16 0.55
N LEU A 171 -9.51 -19.44 0.17
CA LEU A 171 -8.31 -19.28 1.01
C LEU A 171 -8.49 -18.28 2.15
N ASN A 172 -9.32 -17.25 1.98
CA ASN A 172 -9.57 -16.24 3.02
C ASN A 172 -10.64 -16.67 4.04
N PHE A 173 -11.55 -17.56 3.63
CA PHE A 173 -12.64 -18.09 4.47
C PHE A 173 -12.67 -19.61 4.42
N PRO A 174 -11.64 -20.28 4.97
CA PRO A 174 -11.57 -21.73 4.92
C PRO A 174 -12.73 -22.36 5.70
N THR A 175 -13.65 -23.01 4.98
CA THR A 175 -14.77 -23.78 5.56
C THR A 175 -14.44 -25.25 5.75
N SER A 176 -13.33 -25.73 5.20
CA SER A 176 -12.82 -27.09 5.26
C SER A 176 -11.29 -27.05 5.26
N ASN A 177 -10.66 -28.16 5.64
CA ASN A 177 -9.22 -28.33 5.55
C ASN A 177 -8.82 -28.55 4.08
N LEU A 178 -8.73 -27.48 3.31
CA LEU A 178 -8.29 -27.53 1.91
C LEU A 178 -6.78 -27.74 1.79
N LEU A 179 -6.03 -27.22 2.76
CA LEU A 179 -4.57 -27.24 2.80
C LEU A 179 -4.14 -27.84 4.14
N ASP A 180 -3.15 -28.70 4.11
CA ASP A 180 -2.57 -29.31 5.32
C ASP A 180 -1.83 -28.26 6.17
N ASP A 181 -1.16 -27.31 5.52
CA ASP A 181 -0.46 -26.23 6.20
C ASP A 181 -1.33 -24.96 6.31
N SER A 182 -1.68 -24.64 7.55
CA SER A 182 -2.48 -23.44 7.86
C SER A 182 -1.81 -22.13 7.46
N TYR A 183 -0.48 -22.11 7.31
CA TYR A 183 0.27 -20.94 6.85
C TYR A 183 -0.10 -20.55 5.41
N LEU A 184 -0.50 -21.47 4.59
CA LEU A 184 -0.84 -21.24 3.18
C LEU A 184 -2.22 -20.62 2.95
N TYR A 185 -3.00 -20.39 4.00
CA TYR A 185 -4.27 -19.64 3.92
C TYR A 185 -4.06 -18.11 3.90
N TYR A 186 -5.14 -17.37 3.75
CA TYR A 186 -5.19 -15.89 3.79
C TYR A 186 -4.27 -15.22 2.78
N ARG A 187 -4.21 -15.77 1.57
CA ARG A 187 -3.27 -15.32 0.53
C ARG A 187 -3.45 -13.86 0.11
N GLN A 188 -4.65 -13.30 0.25
CA GLN A 188 -4.90 -11.89 -0.05
C GLN A 188 -4.37 -10.93 1.04
N ALA A 189 -4.17 -11.42 2.26
CA ALA A 189 -3.54 -10.65 3.34
C ALA A 189 -2.00 -10.78 3.36
N ARG A 190 -1.42 -11.45 2.37
CA ARG A 190 0.01 -11.74 2.25
C ARG A 190 0.44 -11.57 0.80
N PHE A 191 1.75 -11.34 0.57
CA PHE A 191 2.23 -11.31 -0.80
C PHE A 191 1.96 -12.64 -1.50
N ASN A 192 1.21 -12.57 -2.57
CA ASN A 192 0.88 -13.69 -3.44
C ASN A 192 1.42 -13.42 -4.84
N TYR A 193 1.36 -14.41 -5.72
CA TYR A 193 1.88 -14.29 -7.09
C TYR A 193 1.33 -13.07 -7.84
N TRP A 194 0.01 -12.83 -7.78
CA TRP A 194 -0.62 -11.72 -8.50
C TRP A 194 -0.24 -10.36 -7.91
N ALA A 195 -0.05 -10.28 -6.60
CA ALA A 195 0.45 -9.08 -5.95
C ALA A 195 1.90 -8.77 -6.37
N VAL A 196 2.74 -9.80 -6.54
CA VAL A 196 4.10 -9.64 -7.08
C VAL A 196 4.07 -9.16 -8.52
N LYS A 197 3.20 -9.71 -9.39
CA LYS A 197 3.02 -9.21 -10.78
C LYS A 197 2.59 -7.75 -10.81
N ALA A 198 1.67 -7.34 -9.93
CA ALA A 198 1.26 -5.94 -9.81
C ALA A 198 2.40 -5.04 -9.30
N LEU A 199 3.22 -5.54 -8.36
CA LEU A 199 4.41 -4.82 -7.88
C LEU A 199 5.47 -4.67 -8.98
N GLN A 200 5.68 -5.70 -9.79
CA GLN A 200 6.53 -5.62 -10.99
C GLN A 200 6.00 -4.55 -11.96
N ALA A 201 4.70 -4.55 -12.27
CA ALA A 201 4.10 -3.55 -13.15
C ALA A 201 4.33 -2.12 -12.63
N ARG A 202 4.11 -1.89 -11.33
CA ARG A 202 4.38 -0.60 -10.67
C ARG A 202 5.85 -0.22 -10.75
N THR A 203 6.76 -1.15 -10.49
CA THR A 203 8.20 -0.92 -10.53
C THR A 203 8.66 -0.56 -11.94
N TYR A 204 8.29 -1.34 -12.95
CA TYR A 204 8.66 -1.10 -14.34
C TYR A 204 8.08 0.22 -14.86
N LEU A 205 6.84 0.56 -14.47
CA LEU A 205 6.24 1.84 -14.84
C LEU A 205 7.03 3.02 -14.23
N TYR A 206 7.41 2.91 -12.95
CA TYR A 206 8.23 3.91 -12.29
C TYR A 206 9.60 4.08 -12.97
N LEU A 207 10.21 2.98 -13.41
CA LEU A 207 11.48 2.99 -14.13
C LEU A 207 11.36 3.46 -15.59
N GLY A 208 10.14 3.62 -16.11
CA GLY A 208 9.88 3.99 -17.52
C GLY A 208 9.93 2.82 -18.50
N GLU A 209 10.00 1.60 -18.01
CA GLU A 209 10.04 0.35 -18.79
C GLU A 209 8.62 -0.09 -19.16
N LYS A 210 7.99 0.67 -20.05
CA LYS A 210 6.54 0.60 -20.32
C LYS A 210 6.09 -0.76 -20.83
N GLU A 211 6.87 -1.41 -21.67
CA GLU A 211 6.55 -2.73 -22.25
C GLU A 211 6.52 -3.82 -21.16
N LEU A 212 7.50 -3.80 -20.24
CA LEU A 212 7.54 -4.72 -19.12
C LEU A 212 6.39 -4.43 -18.13
N ALA A 213 6.11 -3.14 -17.88
CA ALA A 213 4.98 -2.73 -17.05
C ALA A 213 3.65 -3.21 -17.62
N TYR A 214 3.44 -3.03 -18.92
CA TYR A 214 2.24 -3.49 -19.61
C TYR A 214 2.10 -5.02 -19.54
N GLY A 215 3.17 -5.77 -19.84
CA GLY A 215 3.17 -7.23 -19.76
C GLY A 215 2.82 -7.75 -18.37
N ALA A 216 3.41 -7.17 -17.32
CA ALA A 216 3.13 -7.55 -15.94
C ALA A 216 1.69 -7.19 -15.50
N ALA A 217 1.19 -6.03 -15.91
CA ALA A 217 -0.20 -5.62 -15.64
C ALA A 217 -1.21 -6.52 -16.35
N MET A 218 -0.97 -6.82 -17.63
CA MET A 218 -1.84 -7.70 -18.42
C MET A 218 -1.87 -9.13 -17.89
N ALA A 219 -0.77 -9.62 -17.32
CA ALA A 219 -0.75 -10.91 -16.67
C ALA A 219 -1.78 -11.00 -15.53
N VAL A 220 -1.98 -9.91 -14.75
CA VAL A 220 -3.01 -9.84 -13.70
C VAL A 220 -4.40 -9.63 -14.28
N ILE A 221 -4.56 -8.69 -15.22
CA ILE A 221 -5.87 -8.31 -15.78
C ILE A 221 -6.53 -9.49 -16.51
N SER A 222 -5.73 -10.30 -17.21
CA SER A 222 -6.21 -11.46 -17.93
C SER A 222 -6.27 -12.74 -17.09
N ALA A 223 -5.79 -12.70 -15.84
CA ALA A 223 -5.74 -13.87 -14.98
C ALA A 223 -7.12 -14.38 -14.61
N LYS A 224 -7.23 -15.70 -14.60
CA LYS A 224 -8.42 -16.41 -14.14
C LYS A 224 -8.07 -17.27 -12.94
N GLY A 225 -8.96 -17.30 -11.97
CA GLY A 225 -8.88 -18.22 -10.83
C GLY A 225 -9.22 -19.65 -11.24
N SER A 226 -9.11 -20.57 -10.29
CA SER A 226 -9.44 -21.99 -10.48
C SER A 226 -10.90 -22.24 -10.87
N ASP A 227 -11.78 -21.30 -10.59
CA ASP A 227 -13.20 -21.32 -10.97
C ASP A 227 -13.46 -20.76 -12.37
N GLY A 228 -12.41 -20.36 -13.11
CA GLY A 228 -12.50 -19.78 -14.45
C GLY A 228 -12.92 -18.30 -14.49
N ASN A 229 -13.24 -17.70 -13.35
CA ASN A 229 -13.59 -16.29 -13.23
C ASN A 229 -12.32 -15.42 -13.19
N PRO A 230 -12.40 -14.12 -13.52
CA PRO A 230 -11.27 -13.19 -13.31
C PRO A 230 -10.82 -13.22 -11.85
N VAL A 231 -9.50 -13.20 -11.63
CA VAL A 231 -8.91 -13.17 -10.27
C VAL A 231 -9.36 -11.93 -9.50
N MET A 232 -9.53 -10.81 -10.20
CA MET A 232 -9.99 -9.55 -9.63
C MET A 232 -11.09 -8.94 -10.50
N THR A 233 -12.03 -8.26 -9.84
CA THR A 233 -13.12 -7.54 -10.49
C THR A 233 -13.25 -6.14 -9.92
N LEU A 234 -13.67 -5.17 -10.74
CA LEU A 234 -13.97 -3.83 -10.25
C LEU A 234 -15.22 -3.85 -9.37
N SER A 235 -15.17 -3.13 -8.26
CA SER A 235 -16.30 -3.02 -7.33
C SER A 235 -17.44 -2.22 -7.95
N GLY A 236 -18.62 -2.80 -7.92
CA GLY A 236 -19.84 -2.14 -8.34
C GLY A 236 -20.47 -1.29 -7.23
N ALA A 237 -21.57 -0.61 -7.55
CA ALA A 237 -22.32 0.17 -6.56
C ALA A 237 -22.87 -0.73 -5.42
N SER A 238 -23.25 -1.98 -5.72
CA SER A 238 -23.69 -2.96 -4.73
C SER A 238 -22.63 -3.27 -3.68
N ASP A 239 -21.36 -3.35 -4.09
CA ASP A 239 -20.25 -3.62 -3.16
C ASP A 239 -19.98 -2.41 -2.26
N ILE A 240 -19.92 -1.22 -2.87
CA ILE A 240 -19.55 0.02 -2.16
C ILE A 240 -20.65 0.51 -1.24
N VAL A 241 -21.91 0.41 -1.67
CA VAL A 241 -23.09 0.92 -0.92
C VAL A 241 -23.78 -0.21 -0.18
N GLY A 242 -24.17 -1.27 -0.87
CA GLY A 242 -24.94 -2.39 -0.29
C GLY A 242 -24.14 -3.14 0.77
N GLN A 243 -22.87 -3.45 0.50
CA GLN A 243 -21.97 -4.09 1.44
C GLN A 243 -21.17 -3.10 2.29
N GLY A 244 -21.15 -1.82 1.93
CA GLY A 244 -20.36 -0.81 2.61
C GLY A 244 -18.84 -0.90 2.37
N TYR A 245 -18.39 -1.61 1.36
CA TYR A 245 -16.98 -1.89 1.06
C TYR A 245 -16.29 -0.71 0.36
N LYS A 246 -16.17 0.42 1.02
CA LYS A 246 -15.56 1.64 0.44
C LYS A 246 -14.05 1.49 0.16
N ALA A 247 -13.37 0.55 0.81
CA ALA A 247 -11.99 0.18 0.51
C ALA A 247 -11.86 -0.74 -0.72
N CYS A 248 -12.98 -1.20 -1.30
CA CYS A 248 -13.04 -2.04 -2.49
C CYS A 248 -12.20 -3.32 -2.38
N PRO A 249 -12.47 -4.20 -1.40
CA PRO A 249 -11.66 -5.42 -1.20
C PRO A 249 -11.63 -6.34 -2.42
N ASN A 250 -12.67 -6.34 -3.25
CA ASN A 250 -12.74 -7.13 -4.47
C ASN A 250 -11.71 -6.71 -5.54
N GLU A 251 -11.13 -5.51 -5.39
CA GLU A 251 -10.09 -4.97 -6.28
C GLU A 251 -8.68 -5.16 -5.69
N CYS A 252 -8.56 -5.71 -4.49
CA CYS A 252 -7.28 -5.82 -3.80
C CYS A 252 -6.61 -7.16 -4.08
N LEU A 253 -5.46 -7.13 -4.75
CA LEU A 253 -4.58 -8.29 -4.88
C LEU A 253 -3.86 -8.60 -3.57
N LEU A 254 -3.58 -7.56 -2.81
CA LEU A 254 -2.97 -7.59 -1.49
C LEU A 254 -3.62 -6.52 -0.62
N TYR A 255 -3.92 -6.86 0.62
CA TYR A 255 -4.27 -5.87 1.63
C TYR A 255 -3.54 -6.14 2.95
N LEU A 256 -3.28 -5.06 3.70
CA LEU A 256 -2.78 -5.16 5.06
C LEU A 256 -3.94 -5.02 6.03
N SER A 257 -3.94 -5.81 7.10
CA SER A 257 -4.94 -5.68 8.17
C SER A 257 -4.42 -4.74 9.26
N LYS A 258 -5.26 -3.76 9.65
CA LYS A 258 -4.96 -2.84 10.74
C LYS A 258 -6.22 -2.61 11.58
N TYR A 259 -6.23 -3.17 12.78
CA TYR A 259 -7.38 -3.17 13.69
C TYR A 259 -7.94 -1.76 13.98
N ASP A 260 -7.08 -0.77 14.15
CA ASP A 260 -7.45 0.60 14.49
C ASP A 260 -7.49 1.58 13.32
N ILE A 261 -7.54 1.07 12.07
CA ILE A 261 -7.52 1.93 10.86
C ILE A 261 -8.65 2.97 10.88
N LYS A 262 -9.82 2.62 11.41
CA LYS A 262 -10.94 3.53 11.58
C LYS A 262 -10.58 4.71 12.50
N SER A 263 -9.94 4.45 13.63
CA SER A 263 -9.52 5.48 14.57
C SER A 263 -8.49 6.42 13.96
N VAL A 264 -7.52 5.86 13.23
CA VAL A 264 -6.50 6.64 12.49
C VAL A 264 -7.19 7.51 11.42
N ALA A 265 -8.07 6.93 10.63
CA ALA A 265 -8.80 7.65 9.58
C ALA A 265 -9.69 8.77 10.15
N ASN A 266 -10.38 8.53 11.25
CA ASN A 266 -11.21 9.55 11.90
C ASN A 266 -10.39 10.75 12.42
N ILE A 267 -9.19 10.52 12.94
CA ILE A 267 -8.28 11.60 13.37
C ILE A 267 -7.78 12.42 12.18
N LEU A 268 -7.45 11.76 11.06
CA LEU A 268 -6.82 12.41 9.92
C LEU A 268 -7.83 12.99 8.93
N ILE A 269 -8.92 12.30 8.68
CA ILE A 269 -9.86 12.58 7.59
C ILE A 269 -11.20 13.11 8.11
N GLY A 270 -11.59 12.79 9.34
CA GLY A 270 -12.71 13.38 10.07
C GLY A 270 -14.11 13.19 9.49
N GLY A 271 -14.29 12.36 8.52
CA GLY A 271 -15.54 11.83 7.98
C GLY A 271 -16.65 12.82 7.59
N ASN A 272 -17.22 13.56 8.53
CA ASN A 272 -18.46 14.30 8.28
C ASN A 272 -18.37 15.82 8.41
N ASP A 273 -17.51 16.35 9.26
CA ASP A 273 -17.32 17.79 9.44
C ASP A 273 -15.86 18.12 9.70
N VAL A 274 -15.22 18.67 8.69
CA VAL A 274 -13.82 19.06 8.72
C VAL A 274 -13.53 20.10 9.80
N ARG A 275 -14.51 20.96 10.10
CA ARG A 275 -14.35 22.04 11.11
C ARG A 275 -14.44 21.52 12.54
N ALA A 276 -15.31 20.54 12.76
CA ALA A 276 -15.61 20.06 14.12
C ALA A 276 -14.50 19.16 14.69
N ASN A 277 -13.77 18.44 13.84
CA ASN A 277 -12.89 17.36 14.24
C ASN A 277 -11.40 17.63 14.02
N SER A 278 -11.03 18.88 13.80
CA SER A 278 -9.62 19.19 13.44
C SER A 278 -9.12 18.36 12.25
N THR A 279 -10.00 17.98 11.36
CA THR A 279 -9.68 17.21 10.17
C THR A 279 -8.61 17.91 9.37
N ARG A 280 -7.56 17.19 9.08
CA ARG A 280 -6.35 17.74 8.52
C ARG A 280 -6.20 17.45 7.04
N LEU A 281 -6.93 16.46 6.54
CA LEU A 281 -6.81 15.97 5.17
C LEU A 281 -8.14 16.06 4.45
N TYR A 282 -8.24 17.03 3.55
CA TYR A 282 -9.40 17.23 2.65
C TYR A 282 -8.92 17.82 1.34
N ILE A 283 -9.77 17.78 0.32
CA ILE A 283 -9.54 18.46 -0.95
C ILE A 283 -10.67 19.43 -1.24
N THR A 284 -10.41 20.45 -2.05
CA THR A 284 -11.45 21.36 -2.52
C THR A 284 -12.38 20.66 -3.52
N ALA A 285 -13.57 21.18 -3.71
CA ALA A 285 -14.48 20.67 -4.73
C ALA A 285 -13.87 20.73 -6.15
N THR A 286 -13.08 21.76 -6.44
CA THR A 286 -12.35 21.88 -7.71
C THR A 286 -11.31 20.78 -7.88
N GLN A 287 -10.49 20.53 -6.87
CA GLN A 287 -9.51 19.44 -6.93
C GLN A 287 -10.16 18.07 -7.08
N LEU A 288 -11.31 17.85 -6.42
CA LEU A 288 -12.05 16.60 -6.61
C LEU A 288 -12.56 16.47 -8.07
N ALA A 289 -13.09 17.54 -8.65
CA ALA A 289 -13.51 17.55 -10.04
C ALA A 289 -12.32 17.27 -10.98
N ASP A 290 -11.17 17.89 -10.74
CA ASP A 290 -9.95 17.68 -11.53
C ASP A 290 -9.43 16.23 -11.46
N LEU A 291 -9.56 15.54 -10.31
CA LEU A 291 -9.22 14.14 -10.20
C LEU A 291 -10.04 13.23 -11.12
N PHE A 292 -11.29 13.59 -11.36
CA PHE A 292 -12.22 12.78 -12.15
C PHE A 292 -12.43 13.29 -13.59
N LYS A 293 -11.91 14.43 -13.97
CA LYS A 293 -11.91 15.07 -15.32
C LYS A 293 -12.92 14.53 -16.32
N GLY A 294 -14.15 15.08 -16.30
CA GLY A 294 -15.23 14.68 -17.19
C GLY A 294 -15.97 13.40 -16.77
N GLN A 295 -15.57 12.79 -15.65
CA GLN A 295 -16.26 11.66 -15.03
C GLN A 295 -16.85 12.03 -13.66
N GLU A 296 -17.04 13.34 -13.39
CA GLU A 296 -17.62 13.88 -12.16
C GLU A 296 -19.15 13.67 -12.11
N THR A 297 -19.60 12.55 -12.63
CA THR A 297 -21.01 12.20 -12.69
C THR A 297 -21.40 11.25 -11.60
N ASP A 298 -22.66 11.28 -11.21
CA ASP A 298 -23.21 10.31 -10.27
C ASP A 298 -23.23 8.87 -10.83
N SER A 299 -22.86 8.65 -12.08
CA SER A 299 -22.62 7.32 -12.65
C SER A 299 -21.25 6.74 -12.28
N HIS A 300 -20.28 7.56 -11.88
CA HIS A 300 -18.97 7.09 -11.46
C HIS A 300 -18.99 6.66 -9.99
N ASN A 301 -18.96 5.37 -9.72
CA ASN A 301 -19.15 4.82 -8.37
C ASN A 301 -18.18 5.39 -7.31
N ARG A 302 -16.90 5.57 -7.63
CA ARG A 302 -15.94 6.13 -6.68
C ARG A 302 -16.20 7.61 -6.41
N TYR A 303 -16.51 8.41 -7.42
CA TYR A 303 -16.88 9.81 -7.24
C TYR A 303 -18.12 9.95 -6.35
N ARG A 304 -19.12 9.14 -6.62
CA ARG A 304 -20.41 9.20 -5.92
C ARG A 304 -20.37 8.73 -4.48
N TYR A 305 -19.70 7.62 -4.21
CA TYR A 305 -19.89 6.87 -2.96
C TYR A 305 -18.66 6.85 -2.04
N VAL A 306 -17.48 7.19 -2.54
CA VAL A 306 -16.23 7.14 -1.76
C VAL A 306 -15.83 8.51 -1.23
N TRP A 307 -16.56 9.57 -1.60
CA TRP A 307 -16.32 10.95 -1.14
C TRP A 307 -17.54 11.52 -0.43
N ASN A 308 -17.32 12.11 0.76
CA ASN A 308 -18.28 13.01 1.37
C ASN A 308 -18.07 14.42 0.79
N ARG A 309 -18.98 14.87 -0.07
CA ARG A 309 -18.93 16.16 -0.76
C ARG A 309 -19.70 17.27 -0.04
N ASN A 310 -20.30 16.94 1.12
CA ASN A 310 -21.14 17.86 1.90
C ASN A 310 -20.40 18.47 3.10
N VAL A 311 -19.07 18.44 3.08
CA VAL A 311 -18.24 19.00 4.14
C VAL A 311 -17.80 20.42 3.82
N LYS A 312 -17.50 21.20 4.84
CA LYS A 312 -17.02 22.58 4.74
C LYS A 312 -15.68 22.71 5.45
N ASP A 313 -14.77 23.46 4.87
CA ASP A 313 -13.52 23.83 5.52
C ASP A 313 -13.72 24.91 6.60
N ALA A 314 -12.63 25.30 7.28
CA ALA A 314 -12.67 26.34 8.30
C ALA A 314 -13.16 27.71 7.80
N ALA A 315 -13.02 28.00 6.51
CA ALA A 315 -13.51 29.20 5.87
C ALA A 315 -14.94 29.07 5.31
N ASN A 316 -15.67 28.00 5.69
CA ASN A 316 -17.02 27.66 5.22
C ASN A 316 -17.13 27.42 3.71
N LYS A 317 -16.02 27.09 3.04
CA LYS A 317 -16.01 26.71 1.62
C LYS A 317 -16.28 25.22 1.46
N SER A 318 -16.95 24.85 0.36
CA SER A 318 -17.22 23.44 0.04
C SER A 318 -15.91 22.69 -0.23
N CYS A 319 -15.79 21.56 0.42
CA CYS A 319 -14.68 20.64 0.26
C CYS A 319 -15.17 19.19 0.26
N ALA A 320 -14.28 18.25 0.08
CA ALA A 320 -14.58 16.82 0.08
C ALA A 320 -13.60 16.06 0.98
N ALA A 321 -14.14 15.10 1.73
CA ALA A 321 -13.38 14.17 2.55
C ALA A 321 -13.56 12.75 2.01
N ILE A 322 -12.45 11.97 1.96
CA ILE A 322 -12.53 10.59 1.51
C ILE A 322 -13.19 9.70 2.58
N LEU A 323 -14.01 8.77 2.13
CA LEU A 323 -14.70 7.81 3.00
C LEU A 323 -14.09 6.41 2.96
N LYS A 324 -12.97 6.22 2.26
CA LYS A 324 -12.36 4.91 2.02
C LYS A 324 -12.15 4.12 3.32
N TYR A 325 -11.75 4.79 4.39
CA TYR A 325 -11.50 4.18 5.70
C TYR A 325 -12.53 4.57 6.76
N TYR A 326 -13.62 5.22 6.34
CA TYR A 326 -14.71 5.61 7.23
C TYR A 326 -15.79 4.52 7.24
N PHE A 327 -16.16 4.07 8.44
CA PHE A 327 -17.17 3.05 8.65
C PHE A 327 -18.24 3.57 9.61
N ALA A 328 -19.51 3.36 9.25
CA ALA A 328 -20.61 3.62 10.18
C ALA A 328 -20.54 2.64 11.37
N ASP A 329 -20.91 3.11 12.55
CA ASP A 329 -20.80 2.33 13.81
C ASP A 329 -21.63 1.04 13.84
N ASN A 330 -22.59 0.87 12.93
CA ASN A 330 -23.54 -0.24 12.88
C ASN A 330 -23.04 -1.47 12.10
N ALA A 331 -21.82 -1.48 11.60
CA ALA A 331 -21.27 -2.60 10.85
C ALA A 331 -20.73 -3.70 11.78
N SER A 332 -21.61 -4.27 12.61
CA SER A 332 -21.22 -5.21 13.66
C SER A 332 -20.79 -6.61 13.18
N ASN A 333 -20.95 -6.96 11.89
CA ASN A 333 -20.75 -8.34 11.43
C ASN A 333 -19.74 -8.54 10.30
N GLN A 334 -18.95 -7.52 9.92
CA GLN A 334 -18.04 -7.62 8.77
C GLN A 334 -16.64 -7.09 9.09
N MET A 335 -16.12 -7.46 10.25
CA MET A 335 -14.85 -6.91 10.75
C MET A 335 -13.65 -7.10 9.82
N LEU A 336 -13.62 -8.15 9.00
CA LEU A 336 -12.45 -8.45 8.19
C LEU A 336 -12.20 -7.42 7.08
N TYR A 337 -13.25 -6.94 6.41
CA TYR A 337 -13.14 -6.01 5.28
C TYR A 337 -13.07 -4.53 5.67
N TYR A 338 -13.38 -4.20 6.90
CA TYR A 338 -13.34 -2.82 7.39
C TYR A 338 -11.97 -2.38 7.93
N GLN A 339 -11.06 -3.31 8.11
CA GLN A 339 -9.74 -3.07 8.69
C GLN A 339 -8.60 -3.23 7.66
N ILE A 340 -8.94 -3.26 6.39
CA ILE A 340 -7.96 -3.46 5.33
C ILE A 340 -7.43 -2.14 4.79
N ILE A 341 -6.17 -2.20 4.38
CA ILE A 341 -5.45 -1.17 3.65
C ILE A 341 -5.08 -1.80 2.31
N PRO A 342 -5.75 -1.40 1.23
CA PRO A 342 -5.47 -1.93 -0.09
C PRO A 342 -4.08 -1.61 -0.59
#